data_5f62e3587a078168639976258edc53ca
#
_entry.id   5f62e3587a078168639976258edc53ca
#
_cell.length_a   1.000
_cell.length_b   1.000
_cell.length_c   1.000
_cell.angle_alpha   90.00
_cell.angle_beta   90.00
_cell.angle_gamma   90.00
#
_symmetry.space_group_name_H-M   'P 1'
#
loop_
_entity.id
_entity.type
_entity.pdbx_description
1 polymer ?
#
loop_
_entity_poly.entity_id
_entity_poly.type
_entity_poly.pdbx_seq_one_letter_code
_entity_poly.pdbx_strand_id
1 'polypeptide(L)'
;MTRRAFATLMAATALTTVLMTGTTTPAKAMDVSPMVSKITPSGGGSSYRMTVRNDSATPATVEIETYRMQVDETGARSLVEEDKDILVFPVQSVIPPNREQVIQVRYTGDAAEEGRMYLVRAAQLPINMQTTPTEGGAGADVQVAFTINTYVFVAPPRARAEIEVTAVSRAANGDVVLTARNSGTGFAYIRESRIILKTADGQSHEVPAADVDVGQVSVIAGGATRQVKIPAALAASASGDLTASIVLL
;
A
#
# COMPACT_ATOMS: atom_id res chain seq x y z
N MET A 1 -15.74 -3.22 90.22
CA MET A 1 -14.70 -3.47 89.21
C MET A 1 -15.37 -3.91 87.90
N THR A 2 -15.67 -2.97 87.05
CA THR A 2 -16.46 -3.17 85.84
C THR A 2 -15.60 -2.83 84.59
N ARG A 3 -15.29 -3.82 83.78
CA ARG A 3 -14.61 -3.64 82.48
C ARG A 3 -15.66 -3.42 81.40
N ARG A 4 -15.67 -2.23 80.87
CA ARG A 4 -16.48 -1.90 79.69
C ARG A 4 -15.71 -2.28 78.45
N ALA A 5 -16.25 -3.20 77.61
CA ALA A 5 -15.76 -3.54 76.28
C ALA A 5 -16.29 -2.53 75.28
N PHE A 6 -15.39 -1.88 74.55
CA PHE A 6 -15.72 -1.06 73.39
C PHE A 6 -15.79 -1.95 72.17
N ALA A 7 -16.96 -2.07 71.59
CA ALA A 7 -17.12 -2.70 70.27
C ALA A 7 -16.88 -1.65 69.18
N THR A 8 -15.83 -1.82 68.42
CA THR A 8 -15.50 -0.96 67.27
C THR A 8 -16.21 -1.53 66.00
N LEU A 9 -17.19 -0.78 65.51
CA LEU A 9 -17.93 -1.09 64.28
C LEU A 9 -17.10 -0.65 63.10
N MET A 10 -16.51 -1.60 62.37
CA MET A 10 -15.86 -1.34 61.06
C MET A 10 -16.93 -1.34 59.96
N ALA A 11 -17.23 -0.16 59.43
CA ALA A 11 -18.01 0.00 58.21
C ALA A 11 -17.11 -0.27 57.00
N ALA A 12 -17.30 -1.41 56.34
CA ALA A 12 -16.66 -1.75 55.06
C ALA A 12 -17.39 -1.03 53.94
N THR A 13 -16.79 0.03 53.40
CA THR A 13 -17.26 0.73 52.21
C THR A 13 -16.80 -0.07 50.97
N ALA A 14 -17.69 -0.87 50.40
CA ALA A 14 -17.44 -1.56 49.13
C ALA A 14 -17.50 -0.55 47.98
N LEU A 15 -16.34 -0.14 47.47
CA LEU A 15 -16.20 0.69 46.28
C LEU A 15 -16.45 -0.18 45.05
N THR A 16 -17.67 -0.17 44.51
CA THR A 16 -18.05 -0.88 43.30
C THR A 16 -17.48 -0.13 42.08
N THR A 17 -16.33 -0.55 41.63
CA THR A 17 -15.76 -0.07 40.36
C THR A 17 -16.54 -0.68 39.18
N VAL A 18 -17.49 0.07 38.64
CA VAL A 18 -18.16 -0.31 37.38
C VAL A 18 -17.14 -0.15 36.27
N LEU A 19 -16.54 -1.27 35.83
CA LEU A 19 -15.80 -1.33 34.58
C LEU A 19 -16.81 -1.12 33.45
N MET A 20 -16.88 0.09 32.90
CA MET A 20 -17.51 0.33 31.59
C MET A 20 -16.64 -0.33 30.54
N THR A 21 -16.93 -1.57 30.19
CA THR A 21 -16.46 -2.20 28.94
C THR A 21 -17.18 -1.52 27.79
N GLY A 22 -16.64 -0.39 27.35
CA GLY A 22 -17.05 0.24 26.12
C GLY A 22 -16.79 -0.74 24.97
N THR A 23 -17.83 -1.29 24.38
CA THR A 23 -17.73 -2.03 23.12
C THR A 23 -17.29 -1.04 22.05
N THR A 24 -15.99 -1.01 21.74
CA THR A 24 -15.48 -0.28 20.58
C THR A 24 -16.02 -0.98 19.35
N THR A 25 -17.11 -0.46 18.80
CA THR A 25 -17.55 -0.86 17.46
C THR A 25 -16.44 -0.41 16.51
N PRO A 26 -15.88 -1.31 15.68
CA PRO A 26 -14.90 -0.92 14.67
C PRO A 26 -15.52 0.16 13.77
N ALA A 27 -14.77 1.23 13.54
CA ALA A 27 -15.19 2.26 12.59
C ALA A 27 -15.37 1.60 11.23
N LYS A 28 -16.60 1.56 10.73
CA LYS A 28 -16.91 1.01 9.42
C LYS A 28 -16.47 2.03 8.38
N ALA A 29 -15.54 1.61 7.52
CA ALA A 29 -14.94 2.42 6.48
C ALA A 29 -15.33 1.92 5.09
N MET A 30 -14.92 2.64 4.06
CA MET A 30 -14.98 2.18 2.68
C MET A 30 -13.92 1.10 2.44
N ASP A 31 -14.25 0.06 1.70
CA ASP A 31 -13.35 -1.00 1.26
C ASP A 31 -13.28 -1.04 -0.28
N VAL A 32 -12.10 -1.38 -0.82
CA VAL A 32 -11.88 -1.48 -2.26
C VAL A 32 -11.10 -2.75 -2.58
N SER A 33 -11.57 -3.51 -3.55
CA SER A 33 -10.88 -4.73 -4.00
C SER A 33 -10.99 -4.93 -5.52
N PRO A 34 -9.98 -5.53 -6.15
CA PRO A 34 -8.67 -5.88 -5.63
C PRO A 34 -7.74 -4.65 -5.44
N MET A 35 -6.80 -4.72 -4.49
CA MET A 35 -5.80 -3.66 -4.28
C MET A 35 -4.72 -3.63 -5.36
N VAL A 36 -4.50 -4.76 -6.02
CA VAL A 36 -3.53 -4.90 -7.11
C VAL A 36 -4.15 -5.72 -8.22
N SER A 37 -4.07 -5.23 -9.45
CA SER A 37 -4.52 -5.94 -10.65
C SER A 37 -3.40 -6.04 -11.67
N LYS A 38 -3.28 -7.21 -12.28
CA LYS A 38 -2.35 -7.45 -13.39
C LYS A 38 -3.19 -7.72 -14.64
N ILE A 39 -3.03 -6.88 -15.66
CA ILE A 39 -3.80 -6.95 -16.90
C ILE A 39 -2.86 -6.93 -18.11
N THR A 40 -3.39 -7.35 -19.26
CA THR A 40 -2.67 -7.30 -20.53
C THR A 40 -3.10 -6.08 -21.36
N PRO A 41 -2.25 -5.58 -22.27
CA PRO A 41 -2.60 -4.41 -23.10
C PRO A 41 -3.78 -4.67 -24.04
N SER A 42 -4.13 -5.92 -24.32
CA SER A 42 -5.20 -6.25 -25.27
C SER A 42 -5.87 -7.59 -24.94
N GLY A 43 -7.00 -7.85 -25.60
CA GLY A 43 -7.76 -9.09 -25.47
C GLY A 43 -8.60 -9.14 -24.18
N GLY A 44 -9.06 -10.32 -23.81
CA GLY A 44 -9.92 -10.53 -22.64
C GLY A 44 -9.24 -10.19 -21.31
N GLY A 45 -7.93 -10.15 -21.24
CA GLY A 45 -7.15 -9.78 -20.05
C GLY A 45 -6.91 -8.28 -19.89
N SER A 46 -7.45 -7.41 -20.78
CA SER A 46 -7.24 -5.96 -20.72
C SER A 46 -8.18 -5.23 -19.78
N SER A 47 -9.02 -5.94 -19.04
CA SER A 47 -9.97 -5.34 -18.12
C SER A 47 -10.17 -6.19 -16.87
N TYR A 48 -10.60 -5.53 -15.80
CA TYR A 48 -11.03 -6.19 -14.56
C TYR A 48 -12.18 -5.42 -13.90
N ARG A 49 -12.76 -6.02 -12.88
CA ARG A 49 -13.79 -5.40 -12.05
C ARG A 49 -13.17 -5.01 -10.71
N MET A 50 -13.31 -3.74 -10.36
CA MET A 50 -12.99 -3.21 -9.04
C MET A 50 -14.31 -3.06 -8.28
N THR A 51 -14.37 -3.52 -7.06
CA THR A 51 -15.51 -3.38 -6.18
C THR A 51 -15.19 -2.34 -5.12
N VAL A 52 -16.07 -1.35 -4.98
CA VAL A 52 -16.03 -0.36 -3.90
C VAL A 52 -17.21 -0.64 -2.99
N ARG A 53 -16.94 -0.94 -1.73
CA ARG A 53 -17.94 -1.28 -0.73
C ARG A 53 -18.04 -0.19 0.33
N ASN A 54 -19.26 0.22 0.62
CA ASN A 54 -19.55 1.16 1.69
C ASN A 54 -20.04 0.40 2.92
N ASP A 55 -19.16 0.24 3.91
CA ASP A 55 -19.49 -0.41 5.19
C ASP A 55 -20.04 0.56 6.24
N SER A 56 -20.20 1.85 5.89
CA SER A 56 -20.78 2.86 6.79
C SER A 56 -22.30 2.78 6.89
N ALA A 57 -22.87 3.48 7.85
CA ALA A 57 -24.32 3.60 8.03
C ALA A 57 -24.98 4.68 7.15
N THR A 58 -24.17 5.48 6.43
CA THR A 58 -24.63 6.58 5.57
C THR A 58 -24.24 6.34 4.12
N PRO A 59 -24.96 6.90 3.13
CA PRO A 59 -24.52 6.84 1.75
C PRO A 59 -23.15 7.50 1.55
N ALA A 60 -22.31 6.93 0.70
CA ALA A 60 -21.02 7.47 0.31
C ALA A 60 -21.02 7.82 -1.17
N THR A 61 -20.66 9.06 -1.50
CA THR A 61 -20.38 9.44 -2.90
C THR A 61 -18.91 9.21 -3.16
N VAL A 62 -18.61 8.45 -4.21
CA VAL A 62 -17.24 8.05 -4.56
C VAL A 62 -16.98 8.48 -6.00
N GLU A 63 -15.82 9.10 -6.20
CA GLU A 63 -15.24 9.43 -7.50
C GLU A 63 -14.06 8.52 -7.78
N ILE A 64 -13.92 8.09 -9.04
CA ILE A 64 -12.82 7.23 -9.48
C ILE A 64 -11.90 8.04 -10.37
N GLU A 65 -10.68 8.21 -9.91
CA GLU A 65 -9.61 8.92 -10.60
C GLU A 65 -8.55 7.94 -11.09
N THR A 66 -7.94 8.23 -12.22
CA THR A 66 -6.88 7.41 -12.81
C THR A 66 -5.59 8.18 -13.00
N TYR A 67 -4.47 7.54 -12.71
CA TYR A 67 -3.14 8.14 -12.80
C TYR A 67 -2.16 7.18 -13.43
N ARG A 68 -1.29 7.70 -14.29
CA ARG A 68 -0.08 7.01 -14.69
C ARG A 68 0.97 7.17 -13.60
N MET A 69 1.51 6.06 -13.12
CA MET A 69 2.52 6.05 -12.08
C MET A 69 3.91 5.94 -12.71
N GLN A 70 4.76 6.90 -12.43
CA GLN A 70 6.18 6.89 -12.75
C GLN A 70 6.97 6.71 -11.45
N VAL A 71 8.06 5.97 -11.53
CA VAL A 71 8.93 5.69 -10.37
C VAL A 71 10.36 5.92 -10.80
N ASP A 72 11.05 6.79 -10.09
CA ASP A 72 12.44 7.11 -10.37
C ASP A 72 13.42 6.05 -9.82
N GLU A 73 14.72 6.24 -10.06
CA GLU A 73 15.77 5.31 -9.62
C GLU A 73 15.83 5.18 -8.09
N THR A 74 15.43 6.20 -7.34
CA THR A 74 15.40 6.16 -5.87
C THR A 74 14.18 5.45 -5.31
N GLY A 75 13.21 5.13 -6.16
CA GLY A 75 11.93 4.54 -5.77
C GLY A 75 10.87 5.57 -5.37
N ALA A 76 11.12 6.87 -5.58
CA ALA A 76 10.12 7.89 -5.40
C ALA A 76 9.11 7.84 -6.54
N ARG A 77 7.84 7.96 -6.18
CA ARG A 77 6.71 7.85 -7.08
C ARG A 77 6.19 9.24 -7.47
N SER A 78 5.90 9.44 -8.75
CA SER A 78 5.11 10.56 -9.25
C SER A 78 3.84 10.05 -9.94
N LEU A 79 2.77 10.83 -9.86
CA LEU A 79 1.47 10.53 -10.45
C LEU A 79 1.12 11.63 -11.45
N VAL A 80 0.76 11.21 -12.65
CA VAL A 80 0.26 12.09 -13.71
C VAL A 80 -1.16 11.64 -14.02
N GLU A 81 -2.12 12.56 -14.06
CA GLU A 81 -3.50 12.24 -14.41
C GLU A 81 -3.54 11.51 -15.76
N GLU A 82 -4.37 10.48 -15.83
CA GLU A 82 -4.43 9.57 -16.97
C GLU A 82 -5.87 9.29 -17.37
N ASP A 83 -6.30 9.86 -18.48
CA ASP A 83 -7.66 9.75 -19.01
C ASP A 83 -7.75 8.96 -20.32
N LYS A 84 -6.61 8.52 -20.88
CA LYS A 84 -6.53 7.88 -22.20
C LYS A 84 -6.26 6.38 -22.12
N ASP A 85 -5.25 6.01 -21.29
CA ASP A 85 -4.80 4.63 -21.20
C ASP A 85 -5.71 3.76 -20.32
N ILE A 86 -6.37 4.35 -19.31
CA ILE A 86 -7.26 3.64 -18.39
C ILE A 86 -8.66 4.23 -18.43
N LEU A 87 -9.60 3.44 -18.92
CA LEU A 87 -11.02 3.76 -18.89
C LEU A 87 -11.68 3.14 -17.67
N VAL A 88 -12.43 3.95 -16.90
CA VAL A 88 -13.21 3.49 -15.75
C VAL A 88 -14.70 3.81 -15.94
N PHE A 89 -15.58 2.92 -15.49
CA PHE A 89 -17.02 3.14 -15.55
C PHE A 89 -17.75 2.41 -14.43
N PRO A 90 -18.64 3.09 -13.68
CA PRO A 90 -18.87 4.54 -13.69
C PRO A 90 -17.72 5.30 -13.05
N VAL A 91 -17.50 6.56 -13.44
CA VAL A 91 -16.48 7.46 -12.86
C VAL A 91 -16.92 8.04 -11.51
N GLN A 92 -18.22 8.10 -11.26
CA GLN A 92 -18.79 8.56 -10.01
C GLN A 92 -20.03 7.76 -9.64
N SER A 93 -20.22 7.48 -8.34
CA SER A 93 -21.37 6.74 -7.84
C SER A 93 -21.73 7.14 -6.42
N VAL A 94 -23.03 7.06 -6.11
CA VAL A 94 -23.53 7.11 -4.73
C VAL A 94 -23.78 5.68 -4.28
N ILE A 95 -23.05 5.23 -3.28
CA ILE A 95 -23.12 3.85 -2.76
C ILE A 95 -23.93 3.87 -1.46
N PRO A 96 -25.12 3.23 -1.43
CA PRO A 96 -25.92 3.16 -0.21
C PRO A 96 -25.21 2.46 0.95
N PRO A 97 -25.69 2.63 2.20
CA PRO A 97 -25.12 1.94 3.36
C PRO A 97 -25.10 0.42 3.19
N ASN A 98 -23.97 -0.20 3.55
CA ASN A 98 -23.74 -1.65 3.47
C ASN A 98 -23.96 -2.25 2.07
N ARG A 99 -23.71 -1.46 1.02
CA ARG A 99 -23.79 -1.86 -0.38
C ARG A 99 -22.45 -1.71 -1.06
N GLU A 100 -22.34 -2.31 -2.23
CA GLU A 100 -21.16 -2.24 -3.07
C GLU A 100 -21.51 -1.73 -4.48
N GLN A 101 -20.53 -1.12 -5.12
CA GLN A 101 -20.56 -0.68 -6.51
C GLN A 101 -19.42 -1.35 -7.26
N VAL A 102 -19.75 -1.99 -8.37
CA VAL A 102 -18.74 -2.54 -9.28
C VAL A 102 -18.35 -1.47 -10.29
N ILE A 103 -17.04 -1.24 -10.39
CA ILE A 103 -16.42 -0.34 -11.35
C ILE A 103 -15.70 -1.19 -12.39
N GLN A 104 -16.03 -1.01 -13.66
CA GLN A 104 -15.28 -1.64 -14.74
C GLN A 104 -14.05 -0.81 -15.02
N VAL A 105 -12.87 -1.43 -14.97
CA VAL A 105 -11.58 -0.82 -15.32
C VAL A 105 -11.04 -1.52 -16.54
N ARG A 106 -10.66 -0.76 -17.57
CA ARG A 106 -10.16 -1.30 -18.83
C ARG A 106 -8.95 -0.51 -19.32
N TYR A 107 -7.94 -1.21 -19.77
CA TYR A 107 -6.84 -0.61 -20.50
C TYR A 107 -7.26 -0.36 -21.96
N THR A 108 -7.05 0.87 -22.42
CA THR A 108 -7.38 1.35 -23.78
C THR A 108 -6.18 2.00 -24.48
N GLY A 109 -5.04 2.07 -23.80
CA GLY A 109 -3.80 2.61 -24.38
C GLY A 109 -3.18 1.73 -25.45
N ASP A 110 -2.10 2.22 -26.02
CA ASP A 110 -1.34 1.49 -27.05
C ASP A 110 -0.77 0.17 -26.51
N ALA A 111 -0.46 -0.74 -27.44
CA ALA A 111 0.23 -1.97 -27.10
C ALA A 111 1.55 -1.64 -26.40
N ALA A 112 1.67 -2.07 -25.15
CA ALA A 112 2.87 -1.82 -24.36
C ALA A 112 3.87 -2.95 -24.62
N GLU A 113 5.08 -2.61 -25.05
CA GLU A 113 6.20 -3.56 -25.16
C GLU A 113 6.81 -3.86 -23.80
N GLU A 114 6.73 -2.90 -22.88
CA GLU A 114 7.20 -2.98 -21.51
C GLU A 114 6.07 -2.76 -20.51
N GLY A 115 6.30 -3.21 -19.28
CA GLY A 115 5.34 -3.05 -18.19
C GLY A 115 5.07 -1.58 -17.86
N ARG A 116 3.79 -1.19 -17.79
CA ARG A 116 3.33 0.14 -17.36
C ARG A 116 2.56 0.05 -16.06
N MET A 117 2.70 1.07 -15.22
CA MET A 117 2.07 1.12 -13.91
C MET A 117 1.05 2.26 -13.85
N TYR A 118 -0.12 1.94 -13.33
CA TYR A 118 -1.20 2.91 -13.12
C TYR A 118 -1.73 2.79 -11.70
N LEU A 119 -2.38 3.86 -11.25
CA LEU A 119 -3.08 3.92 -9.99
C LEU A 119 -4.53 4.30 -10.29
N VAL A 120 -5.45 3.53 -9.75
CA VAL A 120 -6.89 3.84 -9.75
C VAL A 120 -7.27 4.17 -8.32
N ARG A 121 -7.75 5.38 -8.12
CA ARG A 121 -8.10 5.94 -6.82
C ARG A 121 -9.60 5.99 -6.67
N ALA A 122 -10.11 5.45 -5.58
CA ALA A 122 -11.47 5.68 -5.12
C ALA A 122 -11.44 6.75 -4.04
N ALA A 123 -11.93 7.94 -4.35
CA ALA A 123 -11.99 9.09 -3.45
C ALA A 123 -13.42 9.31 -2.98
N GLN A 124 -13.65 9.29 -1.67
CA GLN A 124 -14.92 9.67 -1.10
C GLN A 124 -15.05 11.19 -1.12
N LEU A 125 -16.10 11.68 -1.76
CA LEU A 125 -16.40 13.10 -1.76
C LEU A 125 -17.14 13.49 -0.47
N PRO A 126 -16.71 14.54 0.23
CA PRO A 126 -17.42 15.07 1.40
C PRO A 126 -18.69 15.79 0.95
N ILE A 127 -19.77 15.05 0.74
CA ILE A 127 -21.06 15.63 0.47
C ILE A 127 -21.81 15.78 1.78
N ASN A 128 -22.03 17.00 2.21
CA ASN A 128 -22.95 17.34 3.29
C ASN A 128 -24.39 17.08 2.77
N MET A 129 -24.88 15.86 2.95
CA MET A 129 -26.34 15.68 2.97
C MET A 129 -26.80 16.30 4.29
N GLN A 130 -27.21 17.57 4.25
CA GLN A 130 -27.69 18.30 5.41
C GLN A 130 -28.83 17.52 6.05
N THR A 131 -28.55 16.88 7.18
CA THR A 131 -29.56 16.64 8.19
C THR A 131 -29.84 17.99 8.81
N THR A 132 -31.10 18.36 8.85
CA THR A 132 -31.63 19.58 9.47
C THR A 132 -30.93 19.85 10.80
N PRO A 133 -30.42 21.08 11.04
CA PRO A 133 -29.76 21.37 12.31
C PRO A 133 -30.73 21.14 13.46
N THR A 134 -30.38 20.23 14.36
CA THR A 134 -31.09 20.15 15.65
C THR A 134 -30.58 21.31 16.48
N GLU A 135 -31.44 22.28 16.76
CA GLU A 135 -31.14 23.42 17.61
C GLU A 135 -30.64 22.91 19.00
N GLY A 136 -29.43 23.29 19.38
CA GLY A 136 -28.97 23.24 20.75
C GLY A 136 -27.76 22.37 21.10
N GLY A 137 -27.05 21.79 20.15
CA GLY A 137 -25.83 21.01 20.44
C GLY A 137 -24.56 21.66 19.88
N ALA A 138 -23.64 22.09 20.76
CA ALA A 138 -22.27 22.41 20.36
C ALA A 138 -21.51 21.09 20.08
N GLY A 139 -21.80 20.45 18.96
CA GLY A 139 -21.10 19.27 18.46
C GLY A 139 -20.22 19.68 17.29
N ALA A 140 -18.92 19.44 17.35
CA ALA A 140 -18.06 19.52 16.17
C ALA A 140 -18.41 18.32 15.26
N ASP A 141 -18.92 18.58 14.07
CA ASP A 141 -19.14 17.56 13.05
C ASP A 141 -17.81 17.29 12.36
N VAL A 142 -17.15 16.18 12.67
CA VAL A 142 -15.90 15.75 12.04
C VAL A 142 -16.24 14.87 10.86
N GLN A 143 -16.10 15.39 9.67
CA GLN A 143 -16.25 14.61 8.45
C GLN A 143 -14.90 13.98 8.06
N VAL A 144 -14.87 12.66 7.96
CA VAL A 144 -13.71 11.90 7.49
C VAL A 144 -14.01 11.44 6.07
N ALA A 145 -13.19 11.88 5.11
CA ALA A 145 -13.24 11.39 3.72
C ALA A 145 -12.12 10.38 3.51
N PHE A 146 -12.45 9.24 2.92
CA PHE A 146 -11.50 8.17 2.63
C PHE A 146 -11.02 8.27 1.18
N THR A 147 -9.72 8.03 1.00
CA THR A 147 -9.11 7.89 -0.33
C THR A 147 -8.32 6.60 -0.37
N ILE A 148 -8.71 5.68 -1.24
CA ILE A 148 -8.09 4.36 -1.37
C ILE A 148 -7.46 4.25 -2.75
N ASN A 149 -6.17 3.94 -2.79
CA ASN A 149 -5.41 3.76 -4.02
C ASN A 149 -5.26 2.28 -4.32
N THR A 150 -5.61 1.87 -5.54
CA THR A 150 -5.35 0.53 -6.06
C THR A 150 -4.34 0.61 -7.20
N TYR A 151 -3.59 -0.46 -7.44
CA TYR A 151 -2.52 -0.47 -8.42
C TYR A 151 -2.85 -1.37 -9.59
N VAL A 152 -2.60 -0.90 -10.81
CA VAL A 152 -2.81 -1.64 -12.03
C VAL A 152 -1.48 -1.79 -12.78
N PHE A 153 -1.07 -3.03 -12.96
CA PHE A 153 0.12 -3.39 -13.71
C PHE A 153 -0.29 -3.93 -15.07
N VAL A 154 0.07 -3.20 -16.14
CA VAL A 154 -0.18 -3.58 -17.52
C VAL A 154 1.10 -4.13 -18.11
N ALA A 155 1.11 -5.38 -18.53
CA ALA A 155 2.28 -5.99 -19.16
C ALA A 155 1.89 -6.85 -20.37
N PRO A 156 2.76 -6.99 -21.38
CA PRO A 156 2.53 -7.88 -22.50
C PRO A 156 2.28 -9.31 -22.02
N PRO A 157 1.52 -10.12 -22.78
CA PRO A 157 1.43 -11.54 -22.51
C PRO A 157 2.83 -12.18 -22.50
N ARG A 158 3.13 -13.02 -21.50
CA ARG A 158 4.43 -13.65 -21.28
C ARG A 158 5.59 -12.70 -20.94
N ALA A 159 5.30 -11.45 -20.55
CA ALA A 159 6.31 -10.55 -20.02
C ALA A 159 7.05 -11.19 -18.84
N ARG A 160 8.37 -11.08 -18.82
CA ARG A 160 9.24 -11.59 -17.76
C ARG A 160 10.16 -10.48 -17.29
N ALA A 161 10.48 -10.51 -16.00
CA ALA A 161 11.50 -9.65 -15.45
C ALA A 161 12.87 -10.35 -15.55
N GLU A 162 13.89 -9.55 -15.86
CA GLU A 162 15.30 -9.98 -15.90
C GLU A 162 16.10 -8.95 -15.13
N ILE A 163 16.50 -9.28 -13.89
CA ILE A 163 17.21 -8.35 -13.02
C ILE A 163 18.70 -8.58 -13.07
N GLU A 164 19.43 -7.51 -13.35
CA GLU A 164 20.88 -7.42 -13.29
C GLU A 164 21.29 -6.36 -12.27
N VAL A 165 22.24 -6.66 -11.40
CA VAL A 165 22.90 -5.67 -10.54
C VAL A 165 24.09 -5.10 -11.32
N THR A 166 23.96 -3.85 -11.76
CA THR A 166 24.94 -3.16 -12.61
C THR A 166 26.02 -2.45 -11.80
N ALA A 167 25.73 -2.10 -10.54
CA ALA A 167 26.70 -1.49 -9.64
C ALA A 167 26.41 -1.83 -8.18
N VAL A 168 27.48 -1.90 -7.38
CA VAL A 168 27.43 -2.02 -5.92
C VAL A 168 28.32 -0.94 -5.33
N SER A 169 27.82 -0.17 -4.39
CA SER A 169 28.58 0.86 -3.70
C SER A 169 28.27 0.86 -2.22
N ARG A 170 29.20 1.39 -1.41
CA ARG A 170 28.98 1.57 0.02
C ARG A 170 28.90 3.06 0.32
N ALA A 171 27.81 3.48 0.94
CA ALA A 171 27.58 4.84 1.37
C ALA A 171 28.41 5.17 2.63
N ALA A 172 28.60 6.47 2.92
CA ALA A 172 29.38 6.92 4.06
C ALA A 172 28.82 6.46 5.42
N ASN A 173 27.52 6.21 5.51
CA ASN A 173 26.85 5.67 6.70
C ASN A 173 26.98 4.14 6.82
N GLY A 174 27.66 3.47 5.89
CA GLY A 174 27.87 2.03 5.86
C GLY A 174 26.81 1.22 5.12
N ASP A 175 25.73 1.84 4.65
CA ASP A 175 24.73 1.17 3.82
C ASP A 175 25.35 0.69 2.50
N VAL A 176 24.88 -0.45 1.99
CA VAL A 176 25.25 -0.93 0.66
C VAL A 176 24.12 -0.58 -0.31
N VAL A 177 24.48 0.10 -1.38
CA VAL A 177 23.54 0.52 -2.44
C VAL A 177 23.80 -0.32 -3.68
N LEU A 178 22.79 -1.07 -4.11
CA LEU A 178 22.79 -1.81 -5.36
C LEU A 178 22.08 -1.00 -6.42
N THR A 179 22.66 -0.87 -7.60
CA THR A 179 21.93 -0.39 -8.79
C THR A 179 21.44 -1.60 -9.55
N ALA A 180 20.14 -1.82 -9.56
CA ALA A 180 19.50 -2.96 -10.21
C ALA A 180 18.74 -2.49 -11.45
N ARG A 181 18.98 -3.11 -12.59
CA ARG A 181 18.28 -2.87 -13.86
C ARG A 181 17.41 -4.07 -14.19
N ASN A 182 16.16 -3.81 -14.58
CA ASN A 182 15.30 -4.82 -15.18
C ASN A 182 15.38 -4.71 -16.70
N SER A 183 16.13 -5.60 -17.34
CA SER A 183 16.27 -5.65 -18.81
C SER A 183 15.12 -6.41 -19.48
N GLY A 184 14.26 -7.07 -18.70
CA GLY A 184 13.07 -7.76 -19.20
C GLY A 184 11.91 -6.80 -19.49
N THR A 185 10.77 -7.36 -19.90
CA THR A 185 9.55 -6.62 -20.25
C THR A 185 8.47 -6.65 -19.16
N GLY A 186 8.65 -7.49 -18.14
CA GLY A 186 7.73 -7.66 -17.03
C GLY A 186 8.12 -6.84 -15.79
N PHE A 187 7.50 -7.17 -14.67
CA PHE A 187 7.71 -6.51 -13.40
C PHE A 187 8.54 -7.38 -12.46
N ALA A 188 9.61 -6.84 -11.89
CA ALA A 188 10.38 -7.48 -10.84
C ALA A 188 9.89 -7.02 -9.47
N TYR A 189 9.49 -7.96 -8.61
CA TYR A 189 9.00 -7.71 -7.26
C TYR A 189 10.15 -7.93 -6.29
N ILE A 190 10.83 -6.86 -5.87
CA ILE A 190 12.06 -6.96 -5.08
C ILE A 190 11.81 -7.59 -3.71
N ARG A 191 10.68 -7.31 -3.08
CA ARG A 191 10.35 -7.92 -1.77
C ARG A 191 10.03 -9.42 -1.84
N GLU A 192 9.82 -9.95 -3.05
CA GLU A 192 9.59 -11.37 -3.33
C GLU A 192 10.84 -12.00 -3.96
N SER A 193 12.04 -11.45 -3.72
CA SER A 193 13.30 -11.95 -4.26
C SER A 193 14.28 -12.36 -3.14
N ARG A 194 15.38 -12.99 -3.51
CA ARG A 194 16.55 -13.21 -2.65
C ARG A 194 17.66 -12.28 -3.09
N ILE A 195 18.23 -11.54 -2.15
CA ILE A 195 19.38 -10.66 -2.39
C ILE A 195 20.61 -11.32 -1.78
N ILE A 196 21.64 -11.51 -2.59
CA ILE A 196 22.88 -12.19 -2.18
C ILE A 196 24.03 -11.22 -2.38
N LEU A 197 24.73 -10.90 -1.30
CA LEU A 197 26.00 -10.20 -1.32
C LEU A 197 27.14 -11.22 -1.32
N LYS A 198 28.15 -11.01 -2.18
CA LYS A 198 29.37 -11.81 -2.20
C LYS A 198 30.57 -10.92 -1.93
N THR A 199 31.40 -11.33 -1.01
CA THR A 199 32.69 -10.69 -0.68
C THR A 199 33.81 -11.18 -1.62
N ALA A 200 34.91 -10.45 -1.69
CA ALA A 200 36.03 -10.79 -2.54
C ALA A 200 36.68 -12.15 -2.21
N ASP A 201 36.56 -12.61 -0.96
CA ASP A 201 37.00 -13.94 -0.50
C ASP A 201 36.04 -15.07 -0.84
N GLY A 202 34.94 -14.75 -1.53
CA GLY A 202 33.95 -15.71 -2.04
C GLY A 202 32.84 -16.09 -1.05
N GLN A 203 32.78 -15.48 0.14
CA GLN A 203 31.67 -15.72 1.07
C GLN A 203 30.37 -15.10 0.53
N SER A 204 29.26 -15.77 0.77
CA SER A 204 27.92 -15.32 0.33
C SER A 204 27.06 -15.04 1.55
N HIS A 205 26.42 -13.87 1.55
CA HIS A 205 25.51 -13.42 2.61
C HIS A 205 24.15 -13.14 1.98
N GLU A 206 23.12 -13.86 2.42
CA GLU A 206 21.75 -13.58 1.99
C GLU A 206 21.16 -12.47 2.85
N VAL A 207 20.59 -11.46 2.18
CA VAL A 207 19.92 -10.33 2.82
C VAL A 207 18.42 -10.49 2.65
N PRO A 208 17.62 -10.41 3.73
CA PRO A 208 16.17 -10.47 3.64
C PRO A 208 15.63 -9.32 2.79
N ALA A 209 14.98 -9.65 1.67
CA ALA A 209 14.45 -8.64 0.74
C ALA A 209 13.33 -7.78 1.36
N ALA A 210 12.69 -8.24 2.43
CA ALA A 210 11.70 -7.48 3.17
C ALA A 210 12.29 -6.28 3.93
N ASP A 211 13.57 -6.37 4.31
CA ASP A 211 14.24 -5.40 5.19
C ASP A 211 15.09 -4.38 4.42
N VAL A 212 15.15 -4.48 3.07
CA VAL A 212 15.86 -3.51 2.26
C VAL A 212 15.00 -2.30 1.94
N ASP A 213 15.60 -1.14 1.77
CA ASP A 213 14.92 0.08 1.32
C ASP A 213 14.93 0.14 -0.21
N VAL A 214 13.75 0.13 -0.80
CA VAL A 214 13.50 0.23 -2.24
C VAL A 214 12.68 1.48 -2.59
N GLY A 215 12.55 2.40 -1.65
CA GLY A 215 11.70 3.58 -1.76
C GLY A 215 10.21 3.27 -1.58
N GLN A 216 9.36 4.10 -2.15
CA GLN A 216 7.90 4.00 -2.02
C GLN A 216 7.28 2.83 -2.80
N VAL A 217 7.96 2.36 -3.85
CA VAL A 217 7.46 1.30 -4.74
C VAL A 217 8.50 0.19 -4.87
N SER A 218 8.17 -1.00 -4.41
CA SER A 218 9.07 -2.17 -4.41
C SER A 218 9.11 -2.95 -5.72
N VAL A 219 8.56 -2.39 -6.78
CA VAL A 219 8.47 -3.02 -8.10
C VAL A 219 9.36 -2.28 -9.09
N ILE A 220 10.15 -3.01 -9.88
CA ILE A 220 10.94 -2.46 -10.99
C ILE A 220 10.27 -2.87 -12.29
N ALA A 221 9.77 -1.88 -13.04
CA ALA A 221 9.17 -2.13 -14.35
C ALA A 221 10.24 -2.55 -15.37
N GLY A 222 9.80 -3.15 -16.48
CA GLY A 222 10.67 -3.46 -17.61
C GLY A 222 11.40 -2.21 -18.10
N GLY A 223 12.66 -2.34 -18.48
CA GLY A 223 13.52 -1.25 -18.92
C GLY A 223 14.04 -0.33 -17.81
N ALA A 224 13.46 -0.37 -16.59
CA ALA A 224 13.76 0.55 -15.51
C ALA A 224 14.99 0.14 -14.68
N THR A 225 15.62 1.17 -14.09
CA THR A 225 16.72 1.03 -13.12
C THR A 225 16.24 1.46 -11.74
N ARG A 226 16.73 0.81 -10.67
CA ARG A 226 16.37 1.11 -9.29
C ARG A 226 17.57 0.97 -8.34
N GLN A 227 17.67 1.87 -7.40
CA GLN A 227 18.54 1.72 -6.25
C GLN A 227 17.84 0.88 -5.18
N VAL A 228 18.52 -0.16 -4.73
CA VAL A 228 18.13 -1.01 -3.59
C VAL A 228 19.13 -0.77 -2.49
N LYS A 229 18.71 -0.19 -1.38
CA LYS A 229 19.60 0.13 -0.26
C LYS A 229 19.49 -0.94 0.82
N ILE A 230 20.61 -1.50 1.18
CA ILE A 230 20.76 -2.49 2.24
C ILE A 230 21.30 -1.77 3.46
N PRO A 231 20.56 -1.69 4.57
CA PRO A 231 21.01 -1.05 5.79
C PRO A 231 22.35 -1.64 6.28
N ALA A 232 23.23 -0.81 6.82
CA ALA A 232 24.55 -1.20 7.30
C ALA A 232 24.52 -2.38 8.28
N ALA A 233 23.48 -2.46 9.12
CA ALA A 233 23.29 -3.57 10.05
C ALA A 233 23.13 -4.93 9.36
N LEU A 234 22.48 -4.97 8.20
CA LEU A 234 22.28 -6.20 7.41
C LEU A 234 23.52 -6.54 6.55
N ALA A 235 24.34 -5.55 6.25
CA ALA A 235 25.57 -5.71 5.47
C ALA A 235 26.85 -5.83 6.34
N ALA A 236 26.70 -5.89 7.66
CA ALA A 236 27.83 -5.83 8.60
C ALA A 236 28.80 -7.00 8.46
N SER A 237 28.31 -8.19 8.07
CA SER A 237 29.13 -9.38 7.83
C SER A 237 29.83 -9.38 6.47
N ALA A 238 29.45 -8.51 5.57
CA ALA A 238 29.97 -8.40 4.21
C ALA A 238 30.89 -7.18 4.12
N SER A 239 32.21 -7.35 4.34
CA SER A 239 33.22 -6.27 4.30
C SER A 239 34.03 -6.30 3.01
N GLY A 240 34.68 -5.16 2.68
CA GLY A 240 35.54 -5.02 1.50
C GLY A 240 34.74 -4.82 0.20
N ASP A 241 35.37 -5.23 -0.90
CA ASP A 241 34.72 -5.17 -2.23
C ASP A 241 33.63 -6.20 -2.31
N LEU A 242 32.46 -5.75 -2.81
CA LEU A 242 31.25 -6.54 -2.88
C LEU A 242 30.76 -6.69 -4.32
N THR A 243 30.25 -7.86 -4.61
CA THR A 243 29.34 -8.09 -5.73
C THR A 243 27.97 -8.48 -5.18
N ALA A 244 26.92 -8.31 -5.97
CA ALA A 244 25.57 -8.65 -5.53
C ALA A 244 24.77 -9.27 -6.66
N SER A 245 23.79 -10.08 -6.29
CA SER A 245 22.78 -10.59 -7.19
C SER A 245 21.40 -10.53 -6.56
N ILE A 246 20.37 -10.32 -7.38
CA ILE A 246 18.95 -10.37 -7.01
C ILE A 246 18.32 -11.52 -7.78
N VAL A 247 17.82 -12.52 -7.08
CA VAL A 247 17.19 -13.71 -7.65
C VAL A 247 15.70 -13.62 -7.42
N LEU A 248 14.92 -13.45 -8.49
CA LEU A 248 13.46 -13.45 -8.44
C LEU A 248 12.93 -14.86 -8.14
N LEU A 249 11.89 -14.97 -7.28
CA LEU A 249 11.27 -16.22 -6.84
C LEU A 249 10.03 -16.56 -7.68
#